data_bc5aabc0774f296944da7d5e8a5b571d
#
_entry.id   bc5aabc0774f296944da7d5e8a5b571d
#
_cell.length_a   1.000
_cell.length_b   1.000
_cell.length_c   1.000
_cell.angle_alpha   90.00
_cell.angle_beta   90.00
_cell.angle_gamma   90.00
#
_symmetry.space_group_name_H-M   'P 1'
#
loop_
_entity.id
_entity.type
_entity.pdbx_description
1 polymer ?
#
loop_
_entity_poly.entity_id
_entity_poly.type
_entity_poly.pdbx_seq_one_letter_code
_entity_poly.pdbx_strand_id
1 'polypeptide(L)' 'MMNPYQVLGISPGASDDEIKKAYRALSRKYHPDANINNPNKAQAEEKFKEVQQAYDQIMKEKQSGGSFGGSYGYN' A
#
# COMPACT_ATOMS: atom_id res chain seq x y z
N MET A 1 10.58 -7.12 10.98
CA MET A 1 9.89 -6.33 10.07
C MET A 1 8.77 -7.08 9.44
N MET A 2 7.66 -6.49 9.24
CA MET A 2 6.54 -7.13 8.58
C MET A 2 6.80 -7.18 7.09
N ASN A 3 6.38 -8.24 6.44
CA ASN A 3 6.50 -8.26 5.00
C ASN A 3 5.37 -7.40 4.40
N PRO A 4 5.54 -6.96 3.16
CA PRO A 4 4.58 -6.03 2.57
C PRO A 4 3.16 -6.57 2.49
N TYR A 5 2.99 -7.85 2.34
CA TYR A 5 1.65 -8.43 2.29
C TYR A 5 0.96 -8.29 3.63
N GLN A 6 1.70 -8.48 4.71
CA GLN A 6 1.15 -8.30 6.05
C GLN A 6 0.76 -6.86 6.31
N VAL A 7 1.57 -5.93 5.84
CA VAL A 7 1.26 -4.52 5.99
C VAL A 7 -0.08 -4.18 5.35
N LEU A 8 -0.33 -4.74 4.18
CA LEU A 8 -1.60 -4.52 3.49
C LEU A 8 -2.74 -5.40 4.00
N GLY A 9 -2.43 -6.37 4.85
CA GLY A 9 -3.44 -7.26 5.38
C GLY A 9 -3.96 -8.27 4.37
N ILE A 10 -3.10 -8.68 3.45
CA ILE A 10 -3.48 -9.63 2.41
C ILE A 10 -2.52 -10.81 2.44
N SER A 11 -2.89 -11.86 1.74
CA SER A 11 -2.04 -13.03 1.68
C SER A 11 -1.00 -12.88 0.57
N PRO A 12 0.12 -13.60 0.67
CA PRO A 12 1.15 -13.53 -0.37
C PRO A 12 0.66 -13.95 -1.75
N GLY A 13 -0.41 -14.71 -1.79
CA GLY A 13 -0.98 -15.13 -3.07
C GLY A 13 -2.07 -14.23 -3.61
N ALA A 14 -2.25 -13.07 -3.01
CA ALA A 14 -3.33 -12.17 -3.42
C ALA A 14 -3.16 -11.74 -4.87
N SER A 15 -4.29 -11.58 -5.54
CA SER A 15 -4.29 -11.12 -6.92
C SER A 15 -3.97 -9.63 -6.98
N ASP A 16 -3.65 -9.17 -8.17
CA ASP A 16 -3.38 -7.74 -8.38
C ASP A 16 -4.56 -6.89 -7.94
N ASP A 17 -5.77 -7.35 -8.26
CA ASP A 17 -6.97 -6.62 -7.85
C ASP A 17 -7.10 -6.54 -6.35
N GLU A 18 -6.81 -7.63 -5.67
CA GLU A 18 -6.86 -7.64 -4.22
C GLU A 18 -5.83 -6.72 -3.61
N ILE A 19 -4.64 -6.71 -4.19
CA ILE A 19 -3.58 -5.85 -3.72
C ILE A 19 -3.98 -4.39 -3.86
N LYS A 20 -4.49 -4.02 -5.02
CA LYS A 20 -4.91 -2.65 -5.26
C LYS A 20 -6.06 -2.23 -4.36
N LYS A 21 -7.00 -3.14 -4.18
CA LYS A 21 -8.15 -2.86 -3.34
C LYS A 21 -7.73 -2.60 -1.90
N ALA A 22 -6.84 -3.46 -1.39
CA ALA A 22 -6.34 -3.30 -0.03
C ALA A 22 -5.58 -1.99 0.11
N TYR A 23 -4.75 -1.69 -0.87
CA TYR A 23 -3.99 -0.46 -0.85
C TYR A 23 -4.90 0.76 -0.81
N ARG A 24 -5.92 0.78 -1.65
CA ARG A 24 -6.83 1.91 -1.68
C ARG A 24 -7.58 2.08 -0.37
N ALA A 25 -8.04 0.97 0.19
CA ALA A 25 -8.78 1.03 1.44
C ALA A 25 -7.92 1.58 2.57
N LEU A 26 -6.69 1.10 2.66
CA LEU A 26 -5.79 1.56 3.70
C LEU A 26 -5.33 2.99 3.48
N SER A 27 -5.09 3.34 2.22
CA SER A 27 -4.71 4.72 1.90
C SER A 27 -5.78 5.70 2.32
N ARG A 28 -7.02 5.35 2.06
CA ARG A 28 -8.14 6.19 2.44
C ARG A 28 -8.25 6.32 3.95
N LYS A 29 -8.04 5.21 4.63
CA LYS A 29 -8.15 5.19 6.08
C LYS A 29 -7.08 6.04 6.76
N TYR A 30 -5.86 5.99 6.24
CA TYR A 30 -4.74 6.66 6.89
C TYR A 30 -4.30 7.94 6.21
N HIS A 31 -5.03 8.37 5.20
CA HIS A 31 -4.67 9.59 4.49
C HIS A 31 -4.65 10.78 5.44
N PRO A 32 -3.68 11.69 5.30
CA PRO A 32 -3.60 12.85 6.18
C PRO A 32 -4.88 13.67 6.23
N ASP A 33 -5.53 13.84 5.09
CA ASP A 33 -6.77 14.62 5.05
C ASP A 33 -7.89 13.97 5.86
N ALA A 34 -7.92 12.65 5.87
CA ALA A 34 -8.94 11.94 6.63
C ALA A 34 -8.64 11.94 8.12
N ASN A 35 -7.43 12.31 8.49
CA ASN A 35 -7.00 12.24 9.88
C ASN A 35 -6.61 13.58 10.46
N ILE A 36 -7.10 14.64 9.87
CA ILE A 36 -6.78 15.99 10.30
C ILE A 36 -7.06 16.19 11.78
N ASN A 37 -8.20 15.72 12.25
CA ASN A 37 -8.59 15.92 13.64
C ASN A 37 -8.32 14.70 14.51
N ASN A 38 -7.55 13.77 14.00
CA ASN A 38 -7.26 12.55 14.73
C ASN A 38 -6.16 12.82 15.74
N PRO A 39 -6.39 12.53 17.03
CA PRO A 39 -5.33 12.70 18.03
C PRO A 39 -4.09 11.87 17.72
N ASN A 40 -4.25 10.79 16.95
CA ASN A 40 -3.12 9.94 16.57
C ASN A 40 -2.69 10.18 15.14
N LYS A 41 -2.80 11.40 14.71
CA LYS A 41 -2.48 11.79 13.35
C LYS A 41 -1.07 11.38 12.93
N ALA A 42 -0.10 11.53 13.83
CA ALA A 42 1.27 11.15 13.51
C ALA A 42 1.39 9.66 13.23
N GLN A 43 0.69 8.85 14.00
CA GLN A 43 0.68 7.41 13.78
C GLN A 43 0.01 7.05 12.46
N ALA A 44 -1.06 7.76 12.15
CA ALA A 44 -1.74 7.53 10.88
C ALA A 44 -0.84 7.85 9.70
N GLU A 45 -0.07 8.91 9.81
CA GLU A 45 0.88 9.26 8.76
C GLU A 45 1.95 8.20 8.58
N GLU A 46 2.46 7.68 9.68
CA GLU A 46 3.44 6.62 9.62
C GLU A 46 2.88 5.39 8.95
N LYS A 47 1.65 5.05 9.32
CA LYS A 47 0.98 3.91 8.74
C LYS A 47 0.77 4.11 7.25
N PHE A 48 0.40 5.31 6.87
CA PHE A 48 0.20 5.65 5.48
C PHE A 48 1.48 5.41 4.68
N LYS A 49 2.61 5.84 5.22
CA LYS A 49 3.90 5.62 4.56
C LYS A 49 4.23 4.14 4.45
N GLU A 50 3.96 3.38 5.51
CA GLU A 50 4.19 1.94 5.47
C GLU A 50 3.36 1.28 4.38
N VAL A 51 2.11 1.69 4.27
CA VAL A 51 1.21 1.14 3.26
C VAL A 51 1.74 1.45 1.86
N GLN A 52 2.19 2.66 1.65
CA GLN A 52 2.74 3.03 0.35
C GLN A 52 4.00 2.25 0.02
N GLN A 53 4.87 2.10 0.98
CA GLN A 53 6.10 1.34 0.76
C GLN A 53 5.82 -0.12 0.48
N ALA A 54 4.87 -0.69 1.21
CA ALA A 54 4.51 -2.09 1.00
C ALA A 54 3.95 -2.31 -0.40
N TYR A 55 3.06 -1.43 -0.81
CA TYR A 55 2.48 -1.53 -2.13
C TYR A 55 3.55 -1.41 -3.21
N ASP A 56 4.43 -0.42 -3.05
CA ASP A 56 5.50 -0.20 -4.00
C ASP A 56 6.41 -1.41 -4.11
N GLN A 57 6.74 -1.99 -2.98
CA GLN A 57 7.60 -3.17 -2.94
C GLN A 57 6.96 -4.35 -3.65
N ILE A 58 5.68 -4.59 -3.38
CA ILE A 58 4.96 -5.68 -4.03
C ILE A 58 4.92 -5.49 -5.54
N MET A 59 4.63 -4.29 -5.96
CA MET A 59 4.53 -4.02 -7.39
C MET A 59 5.88 -4.15 -8.08
N LYS A 60 6.93 -3.75 -7.40
CA LYS A 60 8.27 -3.93 -7.94
C LYS A 60 8.61 -5.39 -8.13
N GLU A 61 8.28 -6.20 -7.16
CA GLU A 61 8.53 -7.63 -7.24
C GLU A 61 7.78 -8.24 -8.40
N LYS A 62 6.55 -7.82 -8.58
CA LYS A 62 5.75 -8.35 -9.66
C LYS A 62 6.27 -7.91 -11.03
N GLN A 63 6.73 -6.70 -11.11
CA GLN A 63 7.30 -6.21 -12.35
C GLN A 63 8.60 -6.90 -12.71
N SER A 64 9.45 -7.08 -11.74
CA SER A 64 10.71 -7.72 -12.05
C SER A 64 10.51 -9.17 -12.41
N GLY A 65 9.38 -9.70 -12.06
CA GLY A 65 9.05 -11.03 -12.53
C GLY A 65 8.68 -11.04 -13.96
N GLY A 66 8.75 -9.99 -14.70
CA GLY A 66 8.50 -10.11 -15.96
C GLY A 66 7.90 -9.13 -16.64
N SER A 67 7.36 -8.37 -16.47
CA SER A 67 6.79 -7.61 -17.31
C SER A 67 7.01 -6.41 -17.33
N PHE A 68 6.98 -5.72 -17.61
CA PHE A 68 7.21 -4.57 -17.64
C PHE A 68 6.40 -3.69 -17.57
N GLY A 69 5.97 -3.39 -17.43
CA GLY A 69 5.29 -2.63 -17.33
C GLY A 69 5.16 -1.47 -17.07
N GLY A 70 5.02 -0.99 -17.15
CA GLY A 70 4.83 0.12 -17.09
C GLY A 70 4.41 0.92 -16.20
N SER A 71 4.06 1.47 -16.16
CA SER A 71 3.84 2.34 -15.45
C SER A 71 2.81 2.57 -14.84
N TYR A 72 2.33 2.76 -14.49
CA TYR A 72 1.36 3.00 -13.90
C TYR A 72 1.29 4.03 -13.32
N GLY A 73 1.22 4.49 -13.33
CA GLY A 73 1.17 5.38 -12.88
C GLY A 73 0.50 5.99 -12.19
N TYR A 74 0.19 6.31 -11.85
CA TYR A 74 -0.30 6.98 -11.24
C TYR A 74 0.16 7.85 -10.97
N ASN A 75 0.22 8.34 -11.02
CA ASN A 75 0.58 9.15 -10.79
C ASN A 75 0.52 9.54 -10.55
#